data_4027c4e2fd5e7ccacd266d52f8c60b19
#
_entry.id   4027c4e2fd5e7ccacd266d52f8c60b19
#
_cell.length_a   1.000
_cell.length_b   1.000
_cell.length_c   1.000
_cell.angle_alpha   90.00
_cell.angle_beta   90.00
_cell.angle_gamma   90.00
#
_symmetry.space_group_name_H-M   'P 1'
#
loop_
_entity.id
_entity.type
_entity.pdbx_description
1 polymer ?
#
loop_
_entity_poly.entity_id
_entity_poly.type
_entity_poly.pdbx_seq_one_letter_code
_entity_poly.pdbx_strand_id
1 'polypeptide(L)'
;MKPKLLVLDEPTEGIQPNIIQQIGRVISYLRERGDMAIVLVEQYFDFAYGLADRFYVLKRGAVALQGTKADLPKETLRATVSV
;
A
#
# COMPACT_ATOMS: atom_id res chain seq x y z
N MET A 1 -0.68 -25.04 4.26
CA MET A 1 -1.82 -24.28 3.74
C MET A 1 -1.37 -23.38 2.60
N LYS A 2 -2.17 -23.31 1.56
CA LYS A 2 -1.86 -22.39 0.46
C LYS A 2 -2.14 -20.96 0.91
N PRO A 3 -1.21 -20.02 0.66
CA PRO A 3 -1.44 -18.62 1.00
C PRO A 3 -2.60 -18.06 0.17
N LYS A 4 -3.37 -17.17 0.79
CA LYS A 4 -4.44 -16.46 0.11
C LYS A 4 -3.92 -15.14 -0.40
N LEU A 5 -4.50 -14.65 -1.48
CA LEU A 5 -4.16 -13.35 -2.06
C LEU A 5 -5.38 -12.45 -1.99
N LEU A 6 -5.19 -11.28 -1.39
CA LEU A 6 -6.21 -10.23 -1.35
C LEU A 6 -5.71 -9.03 -2.16
N VAL A 7 -6.51 -8.59 -3.13
CA VAL A 7 -6.19 -7.41 -3.91
C VAL A 7 -7.20 -6.32 -3.60
N LEU A 8 -6.70 -5.16 -3.17
CA LEU A 8 -7.52 -4.00 -2.84
C LEU A 8 -7.14 -2.85 -3.78
N ASP A 9 -8.12 -2.38 -4.54
CA ASP A 9 -7.90 -1.33 -5.54
C ASP A 9 -8.55 -0.03 -5.06
N GLU A 10 -7.71 0.92 -4.66
CA GLU A 10 -8.09 2.24 -4.19
C GLU A 10 -9.20 2.20 -3.13
N PRO A 11 -8.99 1.46 -2.03
CA PRO A 11 -10.05 1.28 -1.03
C PRO A 11 -10.42 2.55 -0.28
N THR A 12 -9.61 3.61 -0.37
CA THR A 12 -9.87 4.86 0.34
C THR A 12 -10.51 5.93 -0.53
N GLU A 13 -10.69 5.68 -1.84
CA GLU A 13 -11.23 6.68 -2.73
C GLU A 13 -12.68 7.01 -2.38
N GLY A 14 -12.94 8.30 -2.18
CA GLY A 14 -14.29 8.77 -1.86
C GLY A 14 -14.77 8.45 -0.45
N ILE A 15 -13.86 8.01 0.43
CA ILE A 15 -14.20 7.55 1.78
C ILE A 15 -13.81 8.61 2.81
N GLN A 16 -14.61 8.73 3.87
CA GLN A 16 -14.34 9.68 4.97
C GLN A 16 -13.10 9.28 5.76
N PRO A 17 -12.34 10.26 6.32
CA PRO A 17 -11.09 9.96 7.03
C PRO A 17 -11.20 8.96 8.17
N ASN A 18 -12.29 9.00 8.94
CA ASN A 18 -12.47 8.07 10.04
C ASN A 18 -12.66 6.63 9.56
N ILE A 19 -13.31 6.45 8.42
CA ILE A 19 -13.51 5.14 7.81
C ILE A 19 -12.19 4.66 7.20
N ILE A 20 -11.41 5.56 6.63
CA ILE A 20 -10.08 5.21 6.10
C ILE A 20 -9.20 4.63 7.20
N GLN A 21 -9.24 5.21 8.41
CA GLN A 21 -8.50 4.67 9.54
C GLN A 21 -8.94 3.26 9.92
N GLN A 22 -10.24 2.99 9.86
CA GLN A 22 -10.76 1.66 10.14
C GLN A 22 -10.31 0.64 9.09
N ILE A 23 -10.32 1.03 7.82
CA ILE A 23 -9.82 0.19 6.73
C ILE A 23 -8.35 -0.15 6.97
N GLY A 24 -7.54 0.84 7.36
CA GLY A 24 -6.14 0.64 7.67
C GLY A 24 -5.93 -0.36 8.79
N ARG A 25 -6.74 -0.31 9.84
CA ARG A 25 -6.65 -1.26 10.95
C ARG A 25 -6.96 -2.67 10.51
N VAL A 26 -7.97 -2.84 9.66
CA VAL A 26 -8.33 -4.16 9.15
C VAL A 26 -7.20 -4.74 8.30
N ILE A 27 -6.63 -3.93 7.43
CA ILE A 27 -5.51 -4.37 6.58
C ILE A 27 -4.30 -4.74 7.44
N SER A 28 -3.98 -3.93 8.44
CA SER A 28 -2.87 -4.23 9.36
C SER A 28 -3.09 -5.54 10.10
N TYR A 29 -4.31 -5.77 10.55
CA TYR A 29 -4.67 -7.00 11.23
C TYR A 29 -4.46 -8.23 10.33
N LEU A 30 -4.95 -8.14 9.09
CA LEU A 30 -4.80 -9.23 8.13
C LEU A 30 -3.32 -9.48 7.78
N ARG A 31 -2.55 -8.42 7.66
CA ARG A 31 -1.11 -8.52 7.38
C ARG A 31 -0.38 -9.23 8.53
N GLU A 32 -0.71 -8.88 9.78
CA GLU A 32 -0.05 -9.46 10.95
C GLU A 32 -0.37 -10.93 11.14
N ARG A 33 -1.51 -11.39 10.66
CA ARG A 33 -1.83 -12.81 10.70
C ARG A 33 -0.88 -13.66 9.88
N GLY A 34 -0.33 -13.09 8.81
CA GLY A 34 0.71 -13.76 8.04
C GLY A 34 0.24 -14.90 7.15
N ASP A 35 -1.06 -15.17 7.07
CA ASP A 35 -1.61 -16.24 6.24
C ASP A 35 -2.14 -15.74 4.89
N MET A 36 -1.87 -14.46 4.58
CA MET A 36 -2.43 -13.83 3.40
C MET A 36 -1.43 -12.83 2.83
N ALA A 37 -1.28 -12.86 1.52
CA ALA A 37 -0.55 -11.80 0.80
C ALA A 37 -1.56 -10.73 0.40
N ILE A 38 -1.21 -9.47 0.60
CA ILE A 38 -2.09 -8.34 0.32
C ILE A 38 -1.43 -7.43 -0.69
N VAL A 39 -2.13 -7.16 -1.80
CA VAL A 39 -1.72 -6.18 -2.79
C VAL A 39 -2.64 -4.98 -2.67
N LEU A 40 -2.06 -3.83 -2.39
CA LEU A 40 -2.80 -2.58 -2.21
C LEU A 40 -2.44 -1.63 -3.34
N VAL A 41 -3.42 -1.28 -4.16
CA VAL A 41 -3.27 -0.27 -5.21
C VAL A 41 -3.90 1.01 -4.68
N GLU A 42 -3.08 2.06 -4.47
CA GLU A 42 -3.56 3.25 -3.78
C GLU A 42 -2.79 4.49 -4.23
N GLN A 43 -3.51 5.60 -4.38
CA GLN A 43 -2.91 6.90 -4.65
C GLN A 43 -2.70 7.72 -3.39
N TYR A 44 -3.36 7.38 -2.31
CA TYR A 44 -3.18 8.05 -1.02
C TYR A 44 -1.87 7.57 -0.40
N PHE A 45 -0.81 8.34 -0.61
CA PHE A 45 0.55 7.92 -0.27
C PHE A 45 0.73 7.58 1.20
N ASP A 46 0.29 8.45 2.11
CA ASP A 46 0.51 8.25 3.54
C ASP A 46 -0.17 6.98 4.05
N PHE A 47 -1.36 6.69 3.53
CA PHE A 47 -2.08 5.48 3.87
C PHE A 47 -1.32 4.23 3.42
N ALA A 48 -0.90 4.21 2.16
CA ALA A 48 -0.19 3.07 1.60
C ALA A 48 1.17 2.88 2.27
N TYR A 49 1.89 3.96 2.52
CA TYR A 49 3.22 3.89 3.13
C TYR A 49 3.15 3.28 4.54
N GLY A 50 2.13 3.64 5.31
CA GLY A 50 1.98 3.13 6.66
C GLY A 50 1.69 1.63 6.73
N LEU A 51 1.11 1.06 5.68
CA LEU A 51 0.65 -0.33 5.68
C LEU A 51 1.59 -1.29 4.95
N ALA A 52 2.31 -0.81 3.95
CA ALA A 52 3.05 -1.68 3.03
C ALA A 52 4.45 -2.03 3.53
N ASP A 53 4.91 -3.20 3.16
CA ASP A 53 6.29 -3.64 3.41
C ASP A 53 7.17 -3.44 2.17
N ARG A 54 6.57 -3.52 0.99
CA ARG A 54 7.25 -3.38 -0.29
C ARG A 54 6.43 -2.50 -1.20
N PHE A 55 7.10 -1.70 -2.02
CA PHE A 55 6.48 -0.70 -2.88
C PHE A 55 6.83 -0.91 -4.33
N TYR A 56 5.86 -0.65 -5.20
CA TYR A 56 6.05 -0.54 -6.64
C TYR A 56 5.35 0.74 -7.07
N VAL A 57 6.13 1.71 -7.58
CA VAL A 57 5.55 2.95 -8.11
C VAL A 57 5.38 2.79 -9.61
N LEU A 58 4.14 2.89 -10.07
CA LEU A 58 3.82 2.71 -11.48
C LEU A 58 3.59 4.07 -12.13
N LYS A 59 4.23 4.29 -13.26
CA LYS A 59 4.03 5.48 -14.09
C LYS A 59 3.94 5.06 -15.55
N ARG A 60 2.89 5.49 -16.20
CA ARG A 60 2.66 5.21 -17.62
C ARG A 60 2.73 3.72 -17.93
N GLY A 61 2.19 2.89 -17.04
CA GLY A 61 2.14 1.45 -17.23
C GLY A 61 3.44 0.72 -16.95
N ALA A 62 4.45 1.40 -16.42
CA ALA A 62 5.74 0.78 -16.12
C ALA A 62 6.14 1.03 -14.67
N VAL A 63 6.96 0.14 -14.12
CA VAL A 63 7.50 0.30 -12.78
C VAL A 63 8.60 1.36 -12.81
N ALA A 64 8.36 2.50 -12.15
CA ALA A 64 9.34 3.58 -12.06
C ALA A 64 10.28 3.40 -10.89
N LEU A 65 9.83 2.76 -9.82
CA LEU A 65 10.60 2.56 -8.59
C LEU A 65 10.05 1.36 -7.86
N GLN A 66 10.93 0.54 -7.27
CA GLN A 66 10.51 -0.60 -6.46
C GLN A 66 11.52 -0.88 -5.37
N GLY A 67 11.05 -1.46 -4.29
CA GLY A 67 11.92 -1.84 -3.17
C GLY A 67 11.13 -2.03 -1.89
N THR A 68 11.84 -2.43 -0.84
CA THR A 68 11.25 -2.58 0.48
C THR A 68 11.21 -1.23 1.21
N LYS A 69 10.44 -1.18 2.29
CA LYS A 69 10.36 0.02 3.11
C LYS A 69 11.74 0.41 3.66
N ALA A 70 12.57 -0.57 3.97
CA ALA A 70 13.92 -0.32 4.48
C ALA A 70 14.86 0.25 3.41
N ASP A 71 14.65 -0.14 2.15
CA ASP A 71 15.50 0.28 1.03
C ASP A 71 15.15 1.65 0.47
N LEU A 72 13.88 2.08 0.65
CA LEU A 72 13.38 3.29 0.00
C LEU A 72 13.01 4.33 1.05
N PRO A 73 13.75 5.46 1.11
CA PRO A 73 13.36 6.55 1.99
C PRO A 73 11.98 7.08 1.63
N LYS A 74 11.22 7.46 2.63
CA LYS A 74 9.86 7.98 2.43
C LYS A 74 9.84 9.16 1.47
N GLU A 75 10.82 10.04 1.59
CA GLU A 75 10.89 11.24 0.74
C GLU A 75 11.13 10.89 -0.72
N THR A 76 11.94 9.88 -0.99
CA THR A 76 12.19 9.41 -2.35
C THR A 76 10.92 8.85 -2.97
N LEU A 77 10.18 8.05 -2.22
CA LEU A 77 8.90 7.52 -2.68
C LEU A 77 7.89 8.63 -2.93
N ARG A 78 7.78 9.56 -2.00
CA ARG A 78 6.84 10.68 -2.11
C ARG A 78 7.15 11.53 -3.35
N ALA A 79 8.41 11.82 -3.59
CA ALA A 79 8.82 12.60 -4.74
C ALA A 79 8.51 11.88 -6.05
N THR A 80 8.69 10.57 -6.09
CA THR A 80 8.40 9.77 -7.28
C THR A 80 6.89 9.74 -7.56
N VAL A 81 6.07 9.61 -6.53
CA VAL A 81 4.62 9.55 -6.66
C VAL A 81 4.03 10.90 -7.06
N SER A 82 4.63 12.00 -6.60
CA SER A 82 4.06 13.35 -6.76
C SER A 82 4.25 13.96 -8.15
N VAL A 83 5.03 13.35 -9.00
CA VAL A 83 5.30 13.90 -10.33
C VAL A 83 4.23 13.56 -11.34
#